data_d83f2bde1d1f360d96ced2915e837ddb
#
_entry.id   d83f2bde1d1f360d96ced2915e837ddb
#
_cell.length_a   1.000
_cell.length_b   1.000
_cell.length_c   1.000
_cell.angle_alpha   90.00
_cell.angle_beta   90.00
_cell.angle_gamma   90.00
#
_symmetry.space_group_name_H-M   'P 1'
#
loop_
_entity.id
_entity.type
_entity.pdbx_description
1 polymer ?
#
loop_
_entity_poly.entity_id
_entity_poly.type
_entity_poly.pdbx_seq_one_letter_code
_entity_poly.pdbx_strand_id
1 'polypeptide(L)'
;HIVRDKVILLERGQIFNIEGKTFFTFGGASSHDTHGGILDRTSCEFEFMVQRARSLYLPYRIIGESWWSQELPSEEEMQEGLLNLQKTDYKVDYVITHCCATELQNKIMSYVDGNSKPDILTDYLQELESKLEYKHWYFGHYHHDFNVDENHTLLYKKIINLDEQLPEYGRVPIIGMPKFKRNDMVVFKFRDDEKCGMIQIVDAYGTFEQDDEPSYDICVEEENCLYKHIRETDIVRKAC
;
A
#
# COMPACT_ATOMS: atom_id res chain seq x y z
N HIS A 1 -18.65 -13.75 1.54
CA HIS A 1 -19.30 -14.13 0.25
C HIS A 1 -18.54 -15.27 -0.44
N ILE A 2 -19.24 -16.36 -0.77
CA ILE A 2 -18.64 -17.48 -1.52
C ILE A 2 -18.51 -17.07 -2.98
N VAL A 3 -17.26 -16.96 -3.49
CA VAL A 3 -16.98 -16.58 -4.88
C VAL A 3 -16.95 -17.81 -5.78
N ARG A 4 -16.40 -18.94 -5.27
CA ARG A 4 -16.35 -20.27 -5.92
C ARG A 4 -16.36 -21.33 -4.83
N ASP A 5 -16.51 -22.61 -5.19
CA ASP A 5 -16.63 -23.74 -4.27
C ASP A 5 -15.60 -23.76 -3.10
N LYS A 6 -14.41 -23.19 -3.33
CA LYS A 6 -13.32 -23.16 -2.33
C LYS A 6 -12.72 -21.76 -2.13
N VAL A 7 -13.38 -20.72 -2.63
CA VAL A 7 -12.89 -19.33 -2.53
C VAL A 7 -13.95 -18.49 -1.85
N ILE A 8 -13.61 -17.94 -0.70
CA ILE A 8 -14.46 -17.07 0.10
C ILE A 8 -13.83 -15.66 0.10
N LEU A 9 -14.62 -14.67 -0.29
CA LEU A 9 -14.26 -13.27 -0.10
C LEU A 9 -14.54 -12.89 1.36
N LEU A 10 -13.51 -12.43 2.05
CA LEU A 10 -13.62 -11.88 3.39
C LEU A 10 -13.95 -10.39 3.27
N GLU A 11 -15.22 -10.04 3.46
CA GLU A 11 -15.72 -8.67 3.31
C GLU A 11 -15.32 -7.80 4.50
N ARG A 12 -15.39 -6.48 4.32
CA ARG A 12 -15.11 -5.49 5.36
C ARG A 12 -16.04 -5.63 6.56
N GLY A 13 -15.53 -5.39 7.75
CA GLY A 13 -16.32 -5.32 8.97
C GLY A 13 -16.89 -6.65 9.44
N GLN A 14 -16.48 -7.77 8.86
CA GLN A 14 -17.00 -9.09 9.19
C GLN A 14 -16.05 -9.87 10.11
N ILE A 15 -16.64 -10.77 10.89
CA ILE A 15 -15.90 -11.73 11.73
C ILE A 15 -16.10 -13.12 11.16
N PHE A 16 -15.00 -13.80 10.86
CA PHE A 16 -14.99 -15.16 10.33
C PHE A 16 -14.42 -16.13 11.35
N ASN A 17 -15.00 -17.31 11.45
CA ASN A 17 -14.40 -18.42 12.17
C ASN A 17 -13.77 -19.38 11.18
N ILE A 18 -12.44 -19.51 11.24
CA ILE A 18 -11.67 -20.39 10.37
C ILE A 18 -10.88 -21.33 11.29
N GLU A 19 -11.19 -22.62 11.23
CA GLU A 19 -10.56 -23.65 12.05
C GLU A 19 -10.53 -23.33 13.56
N GLY A 20 -11.64 -22.76 14.06
CA GLY A 20 -11.81 -22.43 15.47
C GLY A 20 -11.14 -21.13 15.92
N LYS A 21 -10.52 -20.39 15.00
CA LYS A 21 -9.94 -19.06 15.26
C LYS A 21 -10.83 -17.98 14.66
N THR A 22 -10.97 -16.86 15.35
CA THR A 22 -11.79 -15.73 14.93
C THR A 22 -10.92 -14.67 14.26
N PHE A 23 -11.38 -14.22 13.09
CA PHE A 23 -10.70 -13.21 12.27
C PHE A 23 -11.64 -12.03 12.01
N PHE A 24 -11.28 -10.85 12.45
CA PHE A 24 -11.91 -9.62 11.97
C PHE A 24 -11.18 -9.13 10.72
N THR A 25 -11.94 -8.78 9.69
CA THR A 25 -11.37 -8.35 8.41
C THR A 25 -11.87 -6.97 8.00
N PHE A 26 -10.93 -6.13 7.48
CA PHE A 26 -11.31 -4.82 6.99
C PHE A 26 -10.36 -4.36 5.87
N GLY A 27 -10.80 -4.43 4.63
CA GLY A 27 -10.03 -4.03 3.46
C GLY A 27 -10.12 -2.53 3.15
N GLY A 28 -9.27 -2.07 2.25
CA GLY A 28 -9.23 -0.71 1.73
C GLY A 28 -7.95 0.03 2.11
N ALA A 29 -7.62 1.05 1.33
CA ALA A 29 -6.57 2.02 1.58
C ALA A 29 -6.73 3.19 0.61
N SER A 30 -6.30 4.38 1.00
CA SER A 30 -6.16 5.51 0.08
C SER A 30 -5.06 5.27 -0.94
N SER A 31 -5.33 5.56 -2.20
CA SER A 31 -4.28 5.59 -3.22
C SER A 31 -3.26 6.68 -2.90
N HIS A 32 -1.98 6.31 -2.82
CA HIS A 32 -0.88 7.24 -2.53
C HIS A 32 -0.31 7.93 -3.78
N ASP A 33 -0.64 7.45 -4.97
CA ASP A 33 -0.17 7.98 -6.26
C ASP A 33 -1.18 8.95 -6.91
N THR A 34 -1.69 9.89 -6.10
CA THR A 34 -2.71 10.88 -6.48
C THR A 34 -2.22 12.33 -6.34
N HIS A 35 -0.90 12.55 -6.37
CA HIS A 35 -0.33 13.89 -6.19
C HIS A 35 -0.73 14.87 -7.31
N GLY A 36 -1.02 14.36 -8.51
CA GLY A 36 -1.58 15.12 -9.64
C GLY A 36 -3.09 15.28 -9.62
N GLY A 37 -3.75 14.66 -8.62
CA GLY A 37 -5.19 14.71 -8.40
C GLY A 37 -5.93 13.42 -8.76
N ILE A 38 -7.17 13.34 -8.31
CA ILE A 38 -8.18 12.38 -8.74
C ILE A 38 -9.10 13.15 -9.68
N LEU A 39 -9.02 12.84 -10.96
CA LEU A 39 -9.59 13.66 -12.04
C LEU A 39 -10.91 13.07 -12.54
N ASP A 40 -11.89 13.94 -12.75
CA ASP A 40 -13.15 13.57 -13.37
C ASP A 40 -13.10 13.90 -14.87
N ARG A 41 -13.22 12.87 -15.72
CA ARG A 41 -13.21 13.02 -17.19
C ARG A 41 -14.34 13.93 -17.71
N THR A 42 -15.41 14.07 -16.95
CA THR A 42 -16.55 14.93 -17.32
C THR A 42 -16.36 16.41 -16.93
N SER A 43 -15.32 16.70 -16.12
CA SER A 43 -15.02 18.07 -15.72
C SER A 43 -14.48 18.90 -16.89
N CYS A 44 -14.91 20.16 -16.97
CA CYS A 44 -14.37 21.11 -17.95
C CYS A 44 -12.87 21.42 -17.76
N GLU A 45 -12.32 21.13 -16.57
CA GLU A 45 -10.91 21.33 -16.24
C GLU A 45 -10.05 20.08 -16.50
N PHE A 46 -10.65 18.96 -16.92
CA PHE A 46 -9.98 17.68 -17.04
C PHE A 46 -8.68 17.75 -17.84
N GLU A 47 -8.74 18.24 -19.08
CA GLU A 47 -7.58 18.34 -19.96
C GLU A 47 -6.47 19.25 -19.38
N PHE A 48 -6.86 20.37 -18.77
CA PHE A 48 -5.92 21.27 -18.11
C PHE A 48 -5.22 20.58 -16.93
N MET A 49 -5.96 19.85 -16.08
CA MET A 49 -5.40 19.14 -14.94
C MET A 49 -4.51 17.99 -15.35
N VAL A 50 -4.87 17.25 -16.41
CA VAL A 50 -4.02 16.21 -17.00
C VAL A 50 -2.71 16.81 -17.50
N GLN A 51 -2.75 17.89 -18.27
CA GLN A 51 -1.55 18.57 -18.78
C GLN A 51 -0.68 19.09 -17.64
N ARG A 52 -1.28 19.67 -16.60
CA ARG A 52 -0.57 20.13 -15.41
C ARG A 52 0.11 18.97 -14.66
N ALA A 53 -0.60 17.88 -14.41
CA ALA A 53 -0.05 16.72 -13.75
C ALA A 53 1.15 16.15 -14.53
N ARG A 54 1.02 16.04 -15.85
CA ARG A 54 2.10 15.59 -16.75
C ARG A 54 3.30 16.53 -16.72
N SER A 55 3.10 17.84 -16.84
CA SER A 55 4.18 18.84 -16.85
C SER A 55 4.96 18.88 -15.52
N LEU A 56 4.33 18.48 -14.43
CA LEU A 56 4.94 18.40 -13.10
C LEU A 56 5.37 16.97 -12.72
N TYR A 57 5.24 16.00 -13.63
CA TYR A 57 5.53 14.58 -13.39
C TYR A 57 4.81 14.02 -12.16
N LEU A 58 3.56 14.46 -11.93
CA LEU A 58 2.77 14.00 -10.80
C LEU A 58 1.84 12.85 -11.23
N PRO A 59 1.88 11.71 -10.54
CA PRO A 59 0.92 10.65 -10.79
C PRO A 59 -0.49 11.12 -10.48
N TYR A 60 -1.45 10.77 -11.34
CA TYR A 60 -2.86 11.07 -11.18
C TYR A 60 -3.73 9.85 -11.45
N ARG A 61 -4.94 9.87 -10.93
CA ARG A 61 -5.93 8.83 -11.15
C ARG A 61 -7.18 9.41 -11.80
N ILE A 62 -7.94 8.58 -12.48
CA ILE A 62 -9.17 8.97 -13.15
C ILE A 62 -10.34 8.21 -12.54
N ILE A 63 -11.38 8.96 -12.12
CA ILE A 63 -12.60 8.40 -11.52
C ILE A 63 -13.24 7.40 -12.48
N GLY A 64 -13.53 6.19 -11.98
CA GLY A 64 -14.14 5.09 -12.72
C GLY A 64 -13.22 4.37 -13.71
N GLU A 65 -11.96 4.77 -13.83
CA GLU A 65 -10.96 4.10 -14.70
C GLU A 65 -9.77 3.56 -13.92
N SER A 66 -9.21 4.35 -13.02
CA SER A 66 -8.04 3.99 -12.20
C SER A 66 -8.18 4.39 -10.74
N TRP A 67 -9.31 4.93 -10.37
CA TRP A 67 -9.68 5.25 -9.00
C TRP A 67 -11.19 5.11 -8.79
N TRP A 68 -11.57 4.57 -7.64
CA TRP A 68 -12.96 4.39 -7.19
C TRP A 68 -13.08 4.82 -5.73
N SER A 69 -14.18 5.50 -5.39
CA SER A 69 -14.46 5.95 -4.01
C SER A 69 -14.51 4.80 -3.00
N GLN A 70 -14.80 3.58 -3.48
CA GLN A 70 -14.81 2.35 -2.69
C GLN A 70 -13.44 1.89 -2.22
N GLU A 71 -12.36 2.56 -2.60
CA GLU A 71 -11.04 2.35 -1.96
C GLU A 71 -11.13 2.64 -0.45
N LEU A 72 -11.90 3.64 -0.06
CA LEU A 72 -12.21 3.93 1.34
C LEU A 72 -13.58 3.33 1.72
N PRO A 73 -13.77 2.97 3.00
CA PRO A 73 -15.03 2.48 3.48
C PRO A 73 -16.11 3.57 3.55
N SER A 74 -17.37 3.15 3.44
CA SER A 74 -18.50 4.00 3.80
C SER A 74 -18.72 4.04 5.32
N GLU A 75 -19.50 5.02 5.79
CA GLU A 75 -19.89 5.10 7.20
C GLU A 75 -20.66 3.85 7.64
N GLU A 76 -21.51 3.30 6.74
CA GLU A 76 -22.28 2.09 6.99
C GLU A 76 -21.38 0.85 7.18
N GLU A 77 -20.35 0.69 6.33
CA GLU A 77 -19.37 -0.40 6.46
C GLU A 77 -18.58 -0.29 7.78
N MET A 78 -18.17 0.92 8.17
CA MET A 78 -17.48 1.17 9.45
C MET A 78 -18.41 0.87 10.64
N GLN A 79 -19.66 1.32 10.58
CA GLN A 79 -20.64 1.06 11.63
C GLN A 79 -20.99 -0.43 11.74
N GLU A 80 -21.12 -1.14 10.62
CA GLU A 80 -21.34 -2.59 10.62
C GLU A 80 -20.17 -3.33 11.29
N GLY A 81 -18.92 -2.93 10.99
CA GLY A 81 -17.74 -3.47 11.64
C GLY A 81 -17.77 -3.31 13.15
N LEU A 82 -18.10 -2.11 13.65
CA LEU A 82 -18.26 -1.85 15.09
C LEU A 82 -19.35 -2.71 15.71
N LEU A 83 -20.51 -2.81 15.06
CA LEU A 83 -21.63 -3.64 15.56
C LEU A 83 -21.28 -5.13 15.62
N ASN A 84 -20.51 -5.63 14.65
CA ASN A 84 -20.07 -7.02 14.67
C ASN A 84 -19.04 -7.27 15.79
N LEU A 85 -18.12 -6.35 16.02
CA LEU A 85 -17.15 -6.44 17.12
C LEU A 85 -17.83 -6.33 18.49
N GLN A 86 -18.87 -5.51 18.65
CA GLN A 86 -19.67 -5.47 19.88
C GLN A 86 -20.29 -6.83 20.24
N LYS A 87 -20.71 -7.62 19.26
CA LYS A 87 -21.27 -8.96 19.48
C LYS A 87 -20.26 -9.95 20.07
N THR A 88 -18.97 -9.68 19.94
CA THR A 88 -17.87 -10.47 20.49
C THR A 88 -17.19 -9.80 21.69
N ASP A 89 -17.83 -8.80 22.29
CA ASP A 89 -17.24 -7.97 23.35
C ASP A 89 -15.86 -7.42 22.96
N TYR A 90 -15.70 -7.03 21.68
CA TYR A 90 -14.43 -6.55 21.08
C TYR A 90 -13.26 -7.53 21.18
N LYS A 91 -13.53 -8.85 21.15
CA LYS A 91 -12.51 -9.90 21.21
C LYS A 91 -12.48 -10.73 19.95
N VAL A 92 -11.32 -10.83 19.35
CA VAL A 92 -11.02 -11.70 18.20
C VAL A 92 -9.61 -12.28 18.35
N ASP A 93 -9.34 -13.41 17.68
CA ASP A 93 -7.97 -13.94 17.72
C ASP A 93 -7.03 -13.10 16.82
N TYR A 94 -7.48 -12.76 15.62
CA TYR A 94 -6.67 -12.07 14.63
C TYR A 94 -7.43 -10.95 13.94
N VAL A 95 -6.68 -9.91 13.55
CA VAL A 95 -7.18 -8.83 12.70
C VAL A 95 -6.41 -8.88 11.37
N ILE A 96 -7.12 -8.80 10.25
CA ILE A 96 -6.54 -8.75 8.91
C ILE A 96 -7.10 -7.54 8.18
N THR A 97 -6.23 -6.60 7.86
CA THR A 97 -6.60 -5.37 7.13
C THR A 97 -5.70 -5.16 5.92
N HIS A 98 -6.04 -4.23 5.03
CA HIS A 98 -5.12 -3.86 3.96
C HIS A 98 -4.15 -2.77 4.40
N CYS A 99 -4.62 -1.71 5.06
CA CYS A 99 -3.74 -0.74 5.74
C CYS A 99 -3.85 -0.89 7.27
N CYS A 100 -3.23 -0.02 8.03
CA CYS A 100 -3.17 -0.10 9.49
C CYS A 100 -3.70 1.18 10.18
N ALA A 101 -3.74 1.14 11.51
CA ALA A 101 -4.09 2.28 12.35
C ALA A 101 -3.13 3.47 12.16
N THR A 102 -3.62 4.69 12.41
CA THR A 102 -2.88 5.94 12.18
C THR A 102 -1.52 5.97 12.89
N GLU A 103 -1.42 5.50 14.14
CA GLU A 103 -0.15 5.50 14.87
C GLU A 103 0.85 4.50 14.31
N LEU A 104 0.38 3.32 13.89
CA LEU A 104 1.20 2.33 13.20
C LEU A 104 1.67 2.85 11.84
N GLN A 105 0.79 3.52 11.09
CA GLN A 105 1.16 4.19 9.85
C GLN A 105 2.29 5.20 10.08
N ASN A 106 2.16 6.08 11.07
CA ASN A 106 3.20 7.06 11.41
C ASN A 106 4.52 6.39 11.78
N LYS A 107 4.48 5.29 12.55
CA LYS A 107 5.65 4.50 12.91
C LYS A 107 6.33 3.91 11.68
N ILE A 108 5.55 3.30 10.75
CA ILE A 108 6.08 2.74 9.50
C ILE A 108 6.69 3.84 8.64
N MET A 109 6.01 4.98 8.49
CA MET A 109 6.51 6.12 7.69
C MET A 109 7.81 6.71 8.23
N SER A 110 8.08 6.56 9.53
CA SER A 110 9.38 6.93 10.10
C SER A 110 10.52 5.99 9.71
N TYR A 111 10.20 4.79 9.29
CA TYR A 111 11.17 3.78 8.86
C TYR A 111 11.39 3.78 7.35
N VAL A 112 10.30 3.90 6.60
CA VAL A 112 10.35 3.99 5.15
C VAL A 112 10.23 5.48 4.79
N ASP A 113 11.06 5.99 3.90
CA ASP A 113 11.03 7.40 3.49
C ASP A 113 9.74 7.71 2.73
N GLY A 114 8.64 7.63 3.46
CA GLY A 114 7.26 7.74 2.99
C GLY A 114 6.56 8.98 3.54
N ASN A 115 5.55 9.44 2.82
CA ASN A 115 4.68 10.55 3.24
C ASN A 115 3.23 10.15 3.05
N SER A 116 2.69 9.43 4.02
CA SER A 116 1.27 9.11 4.06
C SER A 116 0.57 9.98 5.11
N LYS A 117 -0.64 10.43 4.80
CA LYS A 117 -1.46 11.20 5.74
C LYS A 117 -2.57 10.30 6.29
N PRO A 118 -2.96 10.51 7.55
CA PRO A 118 -4.16 9.88 8.10
C PRO A 118 -5.39 10.18 7.23
N ASP A 119 -6.29 9.23 7.18
CA ASP A 119 -7.59 9.33 6.52
C ASP A 119 -8.68 8.67 7.37
N ILE A 120 -9.92 8.69 6.88
CA ILE A 120 -11.07 8.15 7.63
C ILE A 120 -10.91 6.67 7.97
N LEU A 121 -10.20 5.90 7.15
CA LEU A 121 -9.98 4.48 7.40
C LEU A 121 -8.89 4.25 8.44
N THR A 122 -7.74 4.93 8.32
CA THR A 122 -6.67 4.78 9.30
C THR A 122 -7.08 5.26 10.68
N ASP A 123 -7.90 6.33 10.76
CA ASP A 123 -8.47 6.84 12.01
C ASP A 123 -9.52 5.87 12.59
N TYR A 124 -10.35 5.28 11.75
CA TYR A 124 -11.27 4.21 12.16
C TYR A 124 -10.51 2.99 12.71
N LEU A 125 -9.46 2.55 12.03
CA LEU A 125 -8.61 1.45 12.49
C LEU A 125 -7.91 1.79 13.80
N GLN A 126 -7.53 3.06 14.02
CA GLN A 126 -6.98 3.53 15.29
C GLN A 126 -8.02 3.46 16.43
N GLU A 127 -9.27 3.80 16.14
CA GLU A 127 -10.35 3.65 17.12
C GLU A 127 -10.56 2.16 17.47
N LEU A 128 -10.54 1.26 16.49
CA LEU A 128 -10.65 -0.17 16.72
C LEU A 128 -9.48 -0.71 17.55
N GLU A 129 -8.26 -0.35 17.23
CA GLU A 129 -7.05 -0.78 17.94
C GLU A 129 -7.15 -0.46 19.43
N SER A 130 -7.70 0.70 19.78
CA SER A 130 -7.87 1.13 21.17
C SER A 130 -8.90 0.31 21.96
N LYS A 131 -9.78 -0.44 21.29
CA LYS A 131 -10.89 -1.18 21.89
C LYS A 131 -10.76 -2.69 21.81
N LEU A 132 -10.01 -3.18 20.82
CA LEU A 132 -9.92 -4.59 20.50
C LEU A 132 -8.96 -5.33 21.42
N GLU A 133 -9.37 -6.51 21.86
CA GLU A 133 -8.51 -7.55 22.43
C GLU A 133 -8.24 -8.58 21.34
N TYR A 134 -7.00 -8.70 20.88
CA TYR A 134 -6.56 -9.61 19.83
C TYR A 134 -5.15 -10.16 20.11
N LYS A 135 -4.81 -11.27 19.46
CA LYS A 135 -3.47 -11.86 19.54
C LYS A 135 -2.50 -11.17 18.58
N HIS A 136 -2.94 -11.00 17.33
CA HIS A 136 -2.09 -10.44 16.30
C HIS A 136 -2.89 -9.74 15.20
N TRP A 137 -2.31 -8.67 14.65
CA TRP A 137 -2.87 -7.89 13.55
C TRP A 137 -1.93 -7.92 12.36
N TYR A 138 -2.38 -8.49 11.25
CA TYR A 138 -1.67 -8.56 9.98
C TYR A 138 -2.24 -7.54 9.00
N PHE A 139 -1.36 -6.83 8.32
CA PHE A 139 -1.77 -5.85 7.31
C PHE A 139 -0.72 -5.74 6.19
N GLY A 140 -1.07 -5.09 5.07
CA GLY A 140 -0.23 -4.88 3.90
C GLY A 140 -0.03 -3.41 3.55
N HIS A 141 -0.24 -3.04 2.28
CA HIS A 141 -0.23 -1.69 1.73
C HIS A 141 1.16 -1.04 1.59
N TYR A 142 2.03 -1.14 2.58
CA TYR A 142 3.32 -0.42 2.63
C TYR A 142 4.49 -1.18 2.00
N HIS A 143 4.22 -2.30 1.34
CA HIS A 143 5.14 -3.08 0.50
C HIS A 143 6.42 -3.57 1.21
N HIS A 144 6.34 -3.93 2.48
CA HIS A 144 7.44 -4.51 3.25
C HIS A 144 6.99 -5.71 4.06
N ASP A 145 7.95 -6.52 4.51
CA ASP A 145 7.72 -7.72 5.33
C ASP A 145 8.52 -7.64 6.62
N PHE A 146 7.90 -7.17 7.71
CA PHE A 146 8.54 -7.12 9.04
C PHE A 146 7.50 -7.01 10.17
N ASN A 147 7.92 -7.33 11.40
CA ASN A 147 7.14 -7.01 12.58
C ASN A 147 7.32 -5.53 12.95
N VAL A 148 6.21 -4.80 13.01
CA VAL A 148 6.21 -3.40 13.46
C VAL A 148 6.40 -3.33 14.97
N ASP A 149 5.82 -4.29 15.68
CA ASP A 149 5.98 -4.58 17.11
C ASP A 149 5.54 -6.03 17.42
N GLU A 150 5.32 -6.33 18.71
CA GLU A 150 4.98 -7.67 19.17
C GLU A 150 3.65 -8.21 18.61
N ASN A 151 2.68 -7.32 18.33
CA ASN A 151 1.33 -7.68 17.93
C ASN A 151 0.98 -7.29 16.49
N HIS A 152 1.89 -6.63 15.75
CA HIS A 152 1.61 -6.09 14.43
C HIS A 152 2.66 -6.53 13.42
N THR A 153 2.19 -7.15 12.32
CA THR A 153 3.05 -7.58 11.21
C THR A 153 2.59 -6.96 9.90
N LEU A 154 3.51 -6.26 9.25
CA LEU A 154 3.38 -5.81 7.88
C LEU A 154 3.82 -6.92 6.93
N LEU A 155 2.97 -7.24 5.95
CA LEU A 155 3.20 -8.29 4.96
C LEU A 155 3.08 -7.76 3.53
N TYR A 156 3.96 -8.24 2.67
CA TYR A 156 3.95 -7.92 1.24
C TYR A 156 4.14 -9.15 0.36
N LYS A 157 5.30 -9.80 0.44
CA LYS A 157 5.67 -10.97 -0.38
C LYS A 157 5.65 -12.27 0.39
N LYS A 158 5.91 -12.21 1.68
CA LYS A 158 6.06 -13.41 2.49
C LYS A 158 4.73 -14.11 2.72
N ILE A 159 4.79 -15.42 2.69
CA ILE A 159 3.76 -16.32 3.20
C ILE A 159 4.27 -16.85 4.52
N ILE A 160 3.52 -16.59 5.58
CA ILE A 160 3.91 -16.97 6.93
C ILE A 160 2.85 -17.86 7.56
N ASN A 161 3.24 -18.64 8.55
CA ASN A 161 2.28 -19.30 9.43
C ASN A 161 1.70 -18.28 10.41
N LEU A 162 0.46 -18.50 10.90
CA LEU A 162 -0.08 -17.70 11.99
C LEU A 162 0.88 -17.78 13.19
N ASP A 163 1.07 -16.65 13.85
CA ASP A 163 1.96 -16.48 15.01
C ASP A 163 3.47 -16.63 14.70
N GLU A 164 3.86 -16.75 13.41
CA GLU A 164 5.26 -16.70 13.00
C GLU A 164 5.78 -15.27 13.14
N GLN A 165 6.92 -15.14 13.82
CA GLN A 165 7.56 -13.85 14.02
C GLN A 165 8.52 -13.53 12.88
N LEU A 166 8.33 -12.37 12.27
CA LEU A 166 9.29 -11.79 11.33
C LEU A 166 10.35 -10.97 12.08
N PRO A 167 11.50 -10.66 11.47
CA PRO A 167 12.43 -9.69 12.03
C PRO A 167 11.76 -8.32 12.20
N GLU A 168 12.14 -7.59 13.24
CA GLU A 168 11.79 -6.17 13.37
C GLU A 168 12.44 -5.33 12.27
N TYR A 169 11.83 -4.18 11.96
CA TYR A 169 12.42 -3.23 11.02
C TYR A 169 13.86 -2.85 11.43
N GLY A 170 14.72 -2.73 10.44
CA GLY A 170 16.15 -2.44 10.65
C GLY A 170 17.02 -3.67 10.88
N ARG A 171 16.43 -4.87 11.09
CA ARG A 171 17.15 -6.15 11.04
C ARG A 171 17.10 -6.81 9.67
N VAL A 172 16.28 -6.29 8.74
CA VAL A 172 16.33 -6.69 7.34
C VAL A 172 17.52 -5.96 6.72
N PRO A 173 18.50 -6.66 6.16
CA PRO A 173 19.64 -6.01 5.54
C PRO A 173 19.14 -5.11 4.41
N ILE A 174 19.57 -3.85 4.41
CA ILE A 174 19.45 -2.97 3.25
C ILE A 174 20.17 -3.66 2.10
N ILE A 175 19.47 -3.95 1.01
CA ILE A 175 20.03 -4.68 -0.14
C ILE A 175 21.10 -3.87 -0.85
N GLY A 176 21.14 -2.56 -0.62
CA GLY A 176 22.16 -1.64 -1.10
C GLY A 176 21.77 -0.19 -0.85
N MET A 177 22.73 0.71 -0.98
CA MET A 177 22.41 2.15 -1.03
C MET A 177 21.96 2.49 -2.45
N PRO A 178 20.71 2.98 -2.64
CA PRO A 178 20.23 3.38 -3.95
C PRO A 178 21.15 4.46 -4.56
N LYS A 179 21.57 4.27 -5.82
CA LYS A 179 22.42 5.22 -6.54
C LYS A 179 21.65 6.44 -7.02
N PHE A 180 20.34 6.28 -7.16
CA PHE A 180 19.45 7.32 -7.67
C PHE A 180 18.44 7.69 -6.59
N LYS A 181 17.91 8.91 -6.68
CA LYS A 181 16.94 9.42 -5.71
C LYS A 181 15.66 9.87 -6.40
N ARG A 182 14.62 10.05 -5.61
CA ARG A 182 13.37 10.62 -6.08
C ARG A 182 13.61 11.95 -6.80
N ASN A 183 12.89 12.16 -7.89
CA ASN A 183 12.99 13.28 -8.83
C ASN A 183 14.26 13.27 -9.71
N ASP A 184 15.11 12.27 -9.65
CA ASP A 184 16.15 12.13 -10.67
C ASP A 184 15.49 11.75 -12.01
N MET A 185 15.91 12.42 -13.08
CA MET A 185 15.62 12.00 -14.44
C MET A 185 16.63 10.95 -14.86
N VAL A 186 16.17 9.82 -15.33
CA VAL A 186 17.03 8.68 -15.69
C VAL A 186 16.65 8.07 -17.03
N VAL A 187 17.64 7.49 -17.69
CA VAL A 187 17.45 6.60 -18.84
C VAL A 187 17.56 5.17 -18.33
N PHE A 188 16.57 4.35 -18.59
CA PHE A 188 16.50 2.97 -18.15
C PHE A 188 16.09 2.04 -19.28
N LYS A 189 16.47 0.76 -19.16
CA LYS A 189 16.04 -0.30 -20.08
C LYS A 189 14.73 -0.91 -19.59
N PHE A 190 13.81 -1.09 -20.53
CA PHE A 190 12.62 -1.88 -20.32
C PHE A 190 12.37 -2.75 -21.54
N ARG A 191 12.59 -4.06 -21.38
CA ARG A 191 12.66 -5.02 -22.47
C ARG A 191 13.81 -4.64 -23.43
N ASP A 192 13.50 -4.44 -24.71
CA ASP A 192 14.49 -4.09 -25.74
C ASP A 192 14.65 -2.58 -25.97
N ASP A 193 13.89 -1.75 -25.22
CA ASP A 193 13.84 -0.31 -25.43
C ASP A 193 14.55 0.47 -24.31
N GLU A 194 15.20 1.57 -24.66
CA GLU A 194 15.61 2.60 -23.68
C GLU A 194 14.50 3.66 -23.55
N LYS A 195 14.17 3.98 -22.31
CA LYS A 195 13.16 4.98 -21.95
C LYS A 195 13.75 6.03 -21.04
N CYS A 196 13.21 7.24 -21.09
CA CYS A 196 13.60 8.35 -20.22
C CYS A 196 12.42 8.71 -19.33
N GLY A 197 12.65 8.82 -18.03
CA GLY A 197 11.58 9.16 -17.08
C GLY A 197 12.12 9.65 -15.74
N MET A 198 11.19 10.12 -14.91
CA MET A 198 11.48 10.64 -13.58
C MET A 198 11.19 9.57 -12.51
N ILE A 199 12.14 9.36 -11.60
CA ILE A 199 11.97 8.49 -10.44
C ILE A 199 10.92 9.10 -9.50
N GLN A 200 9.85 8.35 -9.25
CA GLN A 200 8.79 8.71 -8.32
C GLN A 200 8.95 8.02 -6.96
N ILE A 201 9.37 6.76 -6.97
CA ILE A 201 9.57 5.95 -5.77
C ILE A 201 10.94 5.30 -5.84
N VAL A 202 11.62 5.25 -4.70
CA VAL A 202 12.88 4.53 -4.49
C VAL A 202 12.61 3.44 -3.48
N ASP A 203 12.83 2.17 -3.84
CA ASP A 203 12.77 1.04 -2.92
C ASP A 203 14.17 0.48 -2.68
N ALA A 204 14.71 0.76 -1.50
CA ALA A 204 16.04 0.31 -1.07
C ALA A 204 16.06 -1.12 -0.53
N TYR A 205 14.89 -1.74 -0.32
CA TYR A 205 14.72 -3.02 0.37
C TYR A 205 14.34 -4.16 -0.55
N GLY A 206 14.31 -3.91 -1.85
CA GLY A 206 13.84 -4.83 -2.87
C GLY A 206 12.31 -4.88 -2.98
N THR A 207 11.85 -5.25 -4.15
CA THR A 207 10.43 -5.36 -4.47
C THR A 207 10.09 -6.73 -5.04
N PHE A 208 8.90 -6.85 -5.61
CA PHE A 208 8.38 -8.10 -6.19
C PHE A 208 9.40 -8.76 -7.13
N GLU A 209 9.79 -10.00 -6.81
CA GLU A 209 10.79 -10.78 -7.54
C GLU A 209 12.21 -10.16 -7.64
N GLN A 210 12.50 -9.15 -6.79
CA GLN A 210 13.78 -8.43 -6.79
C GLN A 210 14.18 -8.10 -5.35
N ASP A 211 14.81 -9.05 -4.69
CA ASP A 211 15.27 -8.95 -3.31
C ASP A 211 16.80 -8.81 -3.18
N ASP A 212 17.48 -8.59 -4.30
CA ASP A 212 18.93 -8.56 -4.41
C ASP A 212 19.50 -7.16 -4.72
N GLU A 213 18.68 -6.21 -5.13
CA GLU A 213 19.08 -4.83 -5.44
C GLU A 213 17.95 -3.81 -5.26
N PRO A 214 18.26 -2.50 -5.08
CA PRO A 214 17.26 -1.45 -5.10
C PRO A 214 16.47 -1.40 -6.40
N SER A 215 15.23 -0.96 -6.33
CA SER A 215 14.38 -0.75 -7.50
C SER A 215 13.68 0.61 -7.45
N TYR A 216 13.10 1.00 -8.58
CA TYR A 216 12.56 2.34 -8.78
C TYR A 216 11.25 2.29 -9.55
N ASP A 217 10.28 3.10 -9.13
CA ASP A 217 9.11 3.39 -9.94
C ASP A 217 9.37 4.67 -10.74
N ILE A 218 9.33 4.57 -12.07
CA ILE A 218 9.75 5.63 -12.99
C ILE A 218 8.58 6.06 -13.87
N CYS A 219 8.22 7.33 -13.82
CA CYS A 219 7.20 7.92 -14.68
C CYS A 219 7.81 8.35 -16.01
N VAL A 220 7.29 7.83 -17.11
CA VAL A 220 7.60 8.25 -18.48
C VAL A 220 6.45 9.11 -18.98
N GLU A 221 6.67 10.42 -19.07
CA GLU A 221 5.63 11.39 -19.38
C GLU A 221 5.05 11.19 -20.78
N GLU A 222 5.90 11.01 -21.78
CA GLU A 222 5.50 10.85 -23.18
C GLU A 222 4.53 9.68 -23.38
N GLU A 223 4.64 8.65 -22.54
CA GLU A 223 3.80 7.46 -22.60
C GLU A 223 2.64 7.50 -21.59
N ASN A 224 2.63 8.50 -20.71
CA ASN A 224 1.73 8.58 -19.56
C ASN A 224 1.70 7.27 -18.73
N CYS A 225 2.87 6.71 -18.48
CA CYS A 225 3.04 5.40 -17.89
C CYS A 225 3.99 5.45 -16.69
N LEU A 226 3.61 4.78 -15.58
CA LEU A 226 4.48 4.51 -14.45
C LEU A 226 5.04 3.10 -14.59
N TYR A 227 6.33 3.01 -14.86
CA TYR A 227 7.09 1.76 -14.89
C TYR A 227 7.49 1.41 -13.48
N LYS A 228 6.96 0.30 -12.96
CA LYS A 228 7.19 -0.14 -11.58
C LYS A 228 8.32 -1.15 -11.50
N HIS A 229 9.04 -1.10 -10.36
CA HIS A 229 10.07 -2.07 -9.99
C HIS A 229 11.21 -2.19 -11.01
N ILE A 230 11.61 -1.06 -11.61
CA ILE A 230 12.79 -1.03 -12.46
C ILE A 230 14.03 -1.25 -11.60
N ARG A 231 14.82 -2.25 -11.94
CA ARG A 231 16.05 -2.59 -11.23
C ARG A 231 17.09 -1.50 -11.34
N GLU A 232 17.92 -1.32 -10.32
CA GLU A 232 19.02 -0.37 -10.38
C GLU A 232 19.99 -0.68 -11.53
N THR A 233 20.22 -1.96 -11.83
CA THR A 233 21.05 -2.42 -12.95
C THR A 233 20.45 -2.10 -14.33
N ASP A 234 19.15 -1.89 -14.42
CA ASP A 234 18.49 -1.48 -15.67
C ASP A 234 18.56 0.04 -15.91
N ILE A 235 18.98 0.83 -14.91
CA ILE A 235 19.20 2.26 -15.11
C ILE A 235 20.57 2.49 -15.75
N VAL A 236 20.55 3.01 -16.97
CA VAL A 236 21.75 3.20 -17.79
C VAL A 236 22.54 4.43 -17.33
N ARG A 237 21.85 5.56 -17.07
CA ARG A 237 22.45 6.84 -16.65
C ARG A 237 21.41 7.82 -16.17
N LYS A 238 21.86 8.88 -15.47
CA LYS A 238 21.03 10.07 -15.30
C LYS A 238 20.84 10.77 -16.67
N ALA A 239 19.61 11.23 -16.90
CA ALA A 239 19.34 12.16 -17.98
C ALA A 239 19.80 13.57 -17.54
N CYS A 240 20.40 14.32 -18.42
CA CYS A 240 20.84 15.70 -18.16
C CYS A 240 19.66 16.65 -18.08
#